data_2e351a19dd523ada25e651a297706ece
#
_entry.id   2e351a19dd523ada25e651a297706ece
#
_cell.length_a   1.000
_cell.length_b   1.000
_cell.length_c   1.000
_cell.angle_alpha   90.00
_cell.angle_beta   90.00
_cell.angle_gamma   90.00
#
_symmetry.space_group_name_H-M   'P 1'
#
loop_
_entity.id
_entity.type
_entity.pdbx_description
1 polymer ?
#
loop_
_entity_poly.entity_id
_entity_poly.type
_entity_poly.pdbx_seq_one_letter_code
_entity_poly.pdbx_strand_id
1 'polypeptide(L)'
;QAEDGIRDQPRSRGLGDVYKRQGYNCLLARRMAEQGVRFVQIFHRGWDHHGTLPENIRRQTKEVDQPSWALLTDLQRRGLLDDTLVIWGGEFGRTIYSQGTLTKTNYGRDHHPKCFSIWLAGGGIRGGVTHGETDDFSYNIVRDPVHLRDLHATIFHQLGIDHKRFTVKHRGLDERLTGVQEEARVIRQILG
;
A
#
# COMPACT_ATOMS: atom_id res chain seq x y z
N GLN A 1 3.59 13.54 33.21
CA GLN A 1 2.26 12.91 33.30
C GLN A 1 1.95 12.28 31.96
N ALA A 2 2.37 11.05 31.80
CA ALA A 2 2.14 10.20 30.64
C ALA A 2 1.23 9.07 31.11
N GLU A 3 -0.05 9.34 31.26
CA GLU A 3 -1.04 8.33 31.64
C GLU A 3 -2.39 8.55 30.95
N ASP A 4 -2.37 8.75 29.61
CA ASP A 4 -3.56 8.50 28.80
C ASP A 4 -3.25 7.43 27.77
N GLY A 5 -3.03 6.41 28.25
CA GLY A 5 -3.20 5.01 28.49
C GLY A 5 -3.97 4.40 27.36
N ILE A 6 -3.38 3.44 26.89
CA ILE A 6 -3.96 2.20 26.36
C ILE A 6 -4.89 1.64 27.46
N ARG A 7 -6.04 2.25 27.68
CA ARG A 7 -7.11 1.68 28.49
C ARG A 7 -8.28 1.33 27.60
N ASP A 8 -8.63 0.06 27.69
CA ASP A 8 -9.84 -0.61 27.23
C ASP A 8 -10.24 -0.46 25.77
N GLN A 9 -9.95 -1.52 25.03
CA GLN A 9 -10.68 -1.80 23.81
C GLN A 9 -12.13 -2.19 24.18
N PRO A 10 -13.15 -1.38 23.89
CA PRO A 10 -14.52 -1.81 24.05
C PRO A 10 -14.78 -2.96 23.08
N ARG A 11 -15.25 -4.08 23.61
CA ARG A 11 -15.75 -5.20 22.83
C ARG A 11 -17.12 -4.85 22.25
N SER A 12 -17.20 -3.93 21.31
CA SER A 12 -18.41 -3.68 20.56
C SER A 12 -18.27 -4.24 19.13
N ARG A 13 -19.12 -5.19 18.82
CA ARG A 13 -19.21 -5.86 17.52
C ARG A 13 -20.13 -5.08 16.59
N GLY A 14 -19.72 -3.90 16.13
CA GLY A 14 -20.50 -3.08 15.23
C GLY A 14 -19.66 -2.46 14.11
N LEU A 15 -20.27 -2.11 13.00
CA LEU A 15 -19.65 -1.42 11.84
C LEU A 15 -18.83 -0.17 12.24
N GLY A 16 -19.20 0.51 13.32
CA GLY A 16 -18.47 1.63 13.88
C GLY A 16 -17.08 1.31 14.44
N ASP A 17 -16.84 0.06 14.85
CA ASP A 17 -15.58 -0.34 15.49
C ASP A 17 -14.47 -0.63 14.48
N VAL A 18 -14.80 -1.09 13.30
CA VAL A 18 -13.82 -1.31 12.22
C VAL A 18 -13.27 0.02 11.74
N TYR A 19 -14.13 1.02 11.60
CA TYR A 19 -13.76 2.40 11.27
C TYR A 19 -12.79 3.00 12.29
N LYS A 20 -13.13 2.83 13.58
CA LYS A 20 -12.30 3.28 14.68
C LYS A 20 -10.95 2.55 14.71
N ARG A 21 -10.94 1.26 14.37
CA ARG A 21 -9.74 0.43 14.35
C ARG A 21 -8.72 0.92 13.33
N GLN A 22 -9.14 1.20 12.09
CA GLN A 22 -8.23 1.65 11.04
C GLN A 22 -7.71 3.07 11.32
N GLY A 23 -8.56 3.95 11.82
CA GLY A 23 -8.15 5.27 12.30
C GLY A 23 -7.14 5.18 13.44
N TYR A 24 -7.36 4.26 14.38
CA TYR A 24 -6.41 4.00 15.47
C TYR A 24 -5.07 3.46 14.96
N ASN A 25 -5.08 2.52 14.01
CA ASN A 25 -3.87 1.99 13.41
C ASN A 25 -3.06 3.06 12.68
N CYS A 26 -3.72 3.94 11.93
CA CYS A 26 -3.08 5.08 11.28
C CYS A 26 -2.47 6.06 12.29
N LEU A 27 -3.18 6.37 13.37
CA LEU A 27 -2.66 7.20 14.46
C LEU A 27 -1.45 6.54 15.14
N LEU A 28 -1.52 5.24 15.39
CA LEU A 28 -0.40 4.50 15.99
C LEU A 28 0.81 4.49 15.06
N ALA A 29 0.62 4.25 13.76
CA ALA A 29 1.67 4.30 12.75
C ALA A 29 2.39 5.66 12.74
N ARG A 30 1.63 6.76 12.75
CA ARG A 30 2.21 8.11 12.84
C ARG A 30 3.01 8.30 14.13
N ARG A 31 2.48 7.87 15.29
CA ARG A 31 3.22 7.94 16.57
C ARG A 31 4.50 7.11 16.56
N MET A 32 4.46 5.93 15.93
CA MET A 32 5.65 5.09 15.78
C MET A 32 6.70 5.77 14.89
N ALA A 33 6.28 6.40 13.80
CA ALA A 33 7.17 7.17 12.94
C ALA A 33 7.83 8.34 13.69
N GLU A 34 7.08 9.07 14.52
CA GLU A 34 7.62 10.13 15.41
C GLU A 34 8.69 9.61 16.37
N GLN A 35 8.60 8.36 16.78
CA GLN A 35 9.58 7.69 17.67
C GLN A 35 10.74 7.05 16.90
N GLY A 36 10.85 7.29 15.60
CA GLY A 36 11.93 6.76 14.76
C GLY A 36 11.79 5.29 14.37
N VAL A 37 10.60 4.70 14.50
CA VAL A 37 10.35 3.36 13.98
C VAL A 37 10.37 3.41 12.45
N ARG A 38 11.33 2.71 11.85
CA ARG A 38 11.62 2.82 10.42
C ARG A 38 10.61 2.15 9.51
N PHE A 39 10.00 1.04 9.95
CA PHE A 39 9.02 0.30 9.16
C PHE A 39 7.78 0.07 9.99
N VAL A 40 6.65 0.53 9.49
CA VAL A 40 5.34 0.30 10.07
C VAL A 40 4.44 -0.27 8.99
N GLN A 41 3.84 -1.41 9.23
CA GLN A 41 2.93 -2.04 8.29
C GLN A 41 1.54 -2.14 8.90
N ILE A 42 0.54 -1.62 8.18
CA ILE A 42 -0.86 -1.66 8.56
C ILE A 42 -1.57 -2.64 7.62
N PHE A 43 -2.26 -3.62 8.19
CA PHE A 43 -3.08 -4.55 7.42
C PHE A 43 -4.55 -4.21 7.56
N HIS A 44 -5.24 -4.18 6.42
CA HIS A 44 -6.69 -4.09 6.36
C HIS A 44 -7.24 -5.28 5.59
N ARG A 45 -8.13 -6.05 6.24
CA ARG A 45 -8.68 -7.30 5.70
C ARG A 45 -9.93 -7.05 4.86
N GLY A 46 -10.30 -8.05 4.06
CA GLY A 46 -11.63 -8.13 3.45
C GLY A 46 -11.72 -7.52 2.05
N TRP A 47 -10.64 -7.52 1.28
CA TRP A 47 -10.60 -7.05 -0.11
C TRP A 47 -10.78 -8.16 -1.14
N ASP A 48 -10.77 -9.42 -0.73
CA ASP A 48 -10.88 -10.58 -1.61
C ASP A 48 -12.35 -10.91 -1.92
N HIS A 49 -12.92 -10.17 -2.87
CA HIS A 49 -14.34 -10.22 -3.18
C HIS A 49 -14.64 -11.12 -4.39
N HIS A 50 -14.81 -12.40 -4.13
CA HIS A 50 -15.25 -13.38 -5.13
C HIS A 50 -16.79 -13.40 -5.33
N GLY A 51 -17.50 -12.58 -4.59
CA GLY A 51 -18.94 -12.33 -4.67
C GLY A 51 -19.31 -11.09 -3.87
N THR A 52 -20.51 -10.55 -4.08
CA THR A 52 -21.05 -9.39 -3.35
C THR A 52 -20.13 -8.15 -3.39
N LEU A 53 -19.32 -8.04 -4.45
CA LEU A 53 -18.36 -6.96 -4.62
C LEU A 53 -18.97 -5.57 -4.50
N PRO A 54 -20.13 -5.24 -5.13
CA PRO A 54 -20.67 -3.88 -5.10
C PRO A 54 -20.97 -3.35 -3.70
N GLU A 55 -21.38 -4.22 -2.78
CA GLU A 55 -21.62 -3.85 -1.39
C GLU A 55 -20.32 -3.81 -0.60
N ASN A 56 -19.53 -4.86 -0.72
CA ASN A 56 -18.31 -5.03 0.05
C ASN A 56 -17.26 -3.96 -0.26
N ILE A 57 -17.07 -3.59 -1.52
CA ILE A 57 -16.09 -2.56 -1.90
C ILE A 57 -16.45 -1.19 -1.30
N ARG A 58 -17.75 -0.83 -1.28
CA ARG A 58 -18.20 0.42 -0.65
C ARG A 58 -17.93 0.47 0.85
N ARG A 59 -18.08 -0.68 1.52
CA ARG A 59 -17.74 -0.79 2.95
C ARG A 59 -16.24 -0.65 3.17
N GLN A 60 -15.44 -1.42 2.44
CA GLN A 60 -13.98 -1.42 2.58
C GLN A 60 -13.36 -0.04 2.30
N THR A 61 -13.81 0.61 1.23
CA THR A 61 -13.30 1.96 0.91
C THR A 61 -13.63 2.97 2.01
N LYS A 62 -14.82 2.93 2.59
CA LYS A 62 -15.18 3.78 3.73
C LYS A 62 -14.26 3.56 4.93
N GLU A 63 -13.83 2.31 5.18
CA GLU A 63 -13.01 1.97 6.33
C GLU A 63 -11.56 2.48 6.21
N VAL A 64 -11.05 2.68 4.99
CA VAL A 64 -9.66 3.07 4.76
C VAL A 64 -9.46 4.49 4.23
N ASP A 65 -10.42 5.05 3.54
CA ASP A 65 -10.28 6.32 2.83
C ASP A 65 -9.99 7.49 3.79
N GLN A 66 -10.89 7.74 4.73
CA GLN A 66 -10.71 8.80 5.71
C GLN A 66 -9.49 8.60 6.62
N PRO A 67 -9.21 7.39 7.16
CA PRO A 67 -7.98 7.14 7.91
C PRO A 67 -6.70 7.39 7.12
N SER A 68 -6.65 7.01 5.84
CA SER A 68 -5.49 7.25 4.99
C SER A 68 -5.27 8.74 4.74
N TRP A 69 -6.34 9.48 4.43
CA TRP A 69 -6.28 10.92 4.29
C TRP A 69 -5.81 11.60 5.59
N ALA A 70 -6.34 11.18 6.74
CA ALA A 70 -5.98 11.72 8.04
C ALA A 70 -4.49 11.46 8.36
N LEU A 71 -3.99 10.26 8.05
CA LEU A 71 -2.57 9.92 8.22
C LEU A 71 -1.67 10.84 7.40
N LEU A 72 -1.94 10.99 6.10
CA LEU A 72 -1.14 11.85 5.22
C LEU A 72 -1.19 13.32 5.67
N THR A 73 -2.38 13.81 6.00
CA THR A 73 -2.56 15.18 6.47
C THR A 73 -1.82 15.45 7.79
N ASP A 74 -1.86 14.51 8.73
CA ASP A 74 -1.18 14.65 10.03
C ASP A 74 0.35 14.56 9.87
N LEU A 75 0.85 13.64 9.05
CA LEU A 75 2.28 13.59 8.70
C LEU A 75 2.75 14.90 8.05
N GLN A 76 1.99 15.43 7.09
CA GLN A 76 2.32 16.68 6.41
C GLN A 76 2.34 17.87 7.38
N ARG A 77 1.31 18.02 8.22
CA ARG A 77 1.22 19.11 9.20
C ARG A 77 2.34 19.11 10.24
N ARG A 78 2.92 17.95 10.48
CA ARG A 78 4.03 17.77 11.43
C ARG A 78 5.41 17.84 10.78
N GLY A 79 5.48 18.03 9.47
CA GLY A 79 6.73 18.03 8.73
C GLY A 79 7.40 16.64 8.66
N LEU A 80 6.63 15.57 8.87
CA LEU A 80 7.13 14.19 8.84
C LEU A 80 6.98 13.54 7.47
N LEU A 81 6.13 14.08 6.60
CA LEU A 81 5.82 13.44 5.31
C LEU A 81 7.02 13.46 4.37
N ASP A 82 7.88 14.47 4.45
CA ASP A 82 9.05 14.58 3.59
C ASP A 82 10.06 13.44 3.86
N ASP A 83 10.14 12.98 5.11
CA ASP A 83 11.01 11.89 5.54
C ASP A 83 10.30 10.55 5.71
N THR A 84 9.00 10.47 5.37
CA THR A 84 8.19 9.28 5.54
C THR A 84 7.54 8.87 4.22
N LEU A 85 8.00 7.77 3.64
CA LEU A 85 7.36 7.17 2.47
C LEU A 85 6.13 6.37 2.89
N VAL A 86 4.95 6.79 2.44
CA VAL A 86 3.69 6.07 2.62
C VAL A 86 3.36 5.33 1.33
N ILE A 87 3.13 4.02 1.43
CA ILE A 87 2.76 3.15 0.32
C ILE A 87 1.42 2.51 0.63
N TRP A 88 0.49 2.60 -0.29
CA TRP A 88 -0.81 1.93 -0.20
C TRP A 88 -1.03 1.06 -1.44
N GLY A 89 -1.44 -0.18 -1.22
CA GLY A 89 -1.71 -1.10 -2.31
C GLY A 89 -2.32 -2.40 -1.81
N GLY A 90 -2.78 -3.20 -2.75
CA GLY A 90 -3.10 -4.61 -2.54
C GLY A 90 -1.92 -5.49 -2.96
N GLU A 91 -2.08 -6.79 -2.76
CA GLU A 91 -1.09 -7.80 -3.13
C GLU A 91 -0.97 -7.97 -4.66
N PHE A 92 -2.10 -7.81 -5.38
CA PHE A 92 -2.20 -7.82 -6.84
C PHE A 92 -3.55 -7.24 -7.29
N GLY A 93 -3.80 -7.21 -8.59
CA GLY A 93 -5.03 -6.72 -9.22
C GLY A 93 -6.15 -7.76 -9.27
N ARG A 94 -7.25 -7.33 -9.88
CA ARG A 94 -8.45 -8.15 -10.08
C ARG A 94 -8.85 -8.16 -11.55
N THR A 95 -9.49 -9.24 -11.96
CA THR A 95 -9.98 -9.38 -13.34
C THR A 95 -11.09 -8.37 -13.65
N ILE A 96 -11.20 -7.98 -14.90
CA ILE A 96 -12.30 -7.12 -15.38
C ILE A 96 -13.61 -7.89 -15.54
N TYR A 97 -13.53 -9.17 -15.84
CA TYR A 97 -14.70 -10.05 -15.94
C TYR A 97 -15.13 -10.52 -14.56
N SER A 98 -16.41 -10.86 -14.45
CA SER A 98 -16.99 -11.34 -13.19
C SER A 98 -16.57 -12.77 -12.90
N GLN A 99 -16.45 -13.06 -11.61
CA GLN A 99 -16.41 -14.40 -11.07
C GLN A 99 -17.74 -14.73 -10.39
N GLY A 100 -18.19 -15.98 -10.54
CA GLY A 100 -19.45 -16.45 -9.97
C GLY A 100 -20.68 -15.93 -10.71
N THR A 101 -21.78 -15.80 -9.99
CA THR A 101 -23.07 -15.32 -10.55
C THR A 101 -22.98 -13.85 -10.90
N LEU A 102 -23.33 -13.49 -12.13
CA LEU A 102 -23.35 -12.10 -12.59
C LEU A 102 -24.77 -11.53 -12.54
N THR A 103 -25.00 -10.61 -11.62
CA THR A 103 -26.21 -9.77 -11.57
C THR A 103 -25.80 -8.32 -11.34
N LYS A 104 -26.75 -7.39 -11.43
CA LYS A 104 -26.46 -5.96 -11.14
C LYS A 104 -25.97 -5.70 -9.72
N THR A 105 -26.33 -6.55 -8.77
CA THR A 105 -26.05 -6.36 -7.34
C THR A 105 -25.13 -7.41 -6.75
N ASN A 106 -24.89 -8.51 -7.48
CA ASN A 106 -24.02 -9.58 -7.01
C ASN A 106 -23.11 -10.06 -8.13
N TYR A 107 -21.83 -9.84 -7.97
CA TYR A 107 -20.73 -10.39 -8.75
C TYR A 107 -19.44 -10.28 -7.94
N GLY A 108 -18.44 -11.06 -8.33
CA GLY A 108 -17.10 -11.00 -7.79
C GLY A 108 -16.07 -10.72 -8.86
N ARG A 109 -14.82 -10.66 -8.47
CA ARG A 109 -13.65 -10.55 -9.34
C ARG A 109 -12.63 -11.60 -8.95
N ASP A 110 -11.96 -12.18 -9.93
CA ASP A 110 -10.87 -13.11 -9.69
C ASP A 110 -9.53 -12.37 -9.59
N HIS A 111 -8.49 -13.08 -9.22
CA HIS A 111 -7.14 -12.56 -9.08
C HIS A 111 -6.49 -12.27 -10.44
N HIS A 112 -5.81 -11.13 -10.54
CA HIS A 112 -5.07 -10.75 -11.74
C HIS A 112 -3.72 -10.11 -11.37
N PRO A 113 -2.67 -10.95 -11.14
CA PRO A 113 -1.39 -10.46 -10.62
C PRO A 113 -0.56 -9.64 -11.59
N LYS A 114 -0.92 -9.62 -12.89
CA LYS A 114 -0.11 -8.97 -13.92
C LYS A 114 -0.42 -7.48 -14.12
N CYS A 115 -1.52 -6.98 -13.56
CA CYS A 115 -1.93 -5.58 -13.76
C CYS A 115 -2.64 -5.06 -12.52
N PHE A 116 -2.03 -4.08 -11.83
CA PHE A 116 -2.62 -3.39 -10.68
C PHE A 116 -1.95 -2.05 -10.46
N SER A 117 -2.57 -1.22 -9.64
CA SER A 117 -2.05 0.10 -9.26
C SER A 117 -1.81 0.17 -7.76
N ILE A 118 -0.80 0.95 -7.39
CA ILE A 118 -0.53 1.38 -6.02
C ILE A 118 -0.40 2.89 -6.00
N TRP A 119 -0.49 3.51 -4.84
CA TRP A 119 -0.09 4.91 -4.71
C TRP A 119 0.98 5.07 -3.63
N LEU A 120 1.80 6.11 -3.81
CA LEU A 120 2.87 6.48 -2.91
C LEU A 120 2.74 7.98 -2.56
N ALA A 121 3.14 8.34 -1.34
CA ALA A 121 3.18 9.73 -0.91
C ALA A 121 4.34 9.97 0.05
N GLY A 122 4.93 11.16 0.01
CA GLY A 122 6.04 11.53 0.88
C GLY A 122 7.36 10.84 0.56
N GLY A 123 8.34 10.96 1.45
CA GLY A 123 9.65 10.31 1.33
C GLY A 123 10.36 10.58 0.01
N GLY A 124 10.26 11.80 -0.54
CA GLY A 124 10.88 12.18 -1.82
C GLY A 124 10.13 11.70 -3.07
N ILE A 125 8.88 11.23 -2.94
CA ILE A 125 8.03 10.94 -4.09
C ILE A 125 7.38 12.22 -4.60
N ARG A 126 7.44 12.45 -5.91
CA ARG A 126 6.80 13.59 -6.56
C ARG A 126 5.28 13.43 -6.58
N GLY A 127 4.58 14.34 -5.90
CA GLY A 127 3.12 14.34 -5.86
C GLY A 127 2.47 14.70 -7.21
N GLY A 128 1.24 14.21 -7.42
CA GLY A 128 0.43 14.57 -8.59
C GLY A 128 0.86 13.94 -9.91
N VAL A 129 1.71 12.91 -9.88
CA VAL A 129 2.12 12.18 -11.09
C VAL A 129 1.44 10.82 -11.18
N THR A 130 1.15 10.41 -12.41
CA THR A 130 0.79 9.03 -12.73
C THR A 130 1.89 8.44 -13.60
N HIS A 131 2.37 7.26 -13.25
CA HIS A 131 3.40 6.52 -13.98
C HIS A 131 2.88 5.15 -14.38
N GLY A 132 3.02 4.81 -15.64
CA GLY A 132 2.44 3.61 -16.24
C GLY A 132 1.01 3.83 -16.74
N GLU A 133 0.61 3.00 -17.68
CA GLU A 133 -0.73 3.03 -18.29
C GLU A 133 -1.20 1.62 -18.60
N THR A 134 -2.48 1.38 -18.40
CA THR A 134 -3.14 0.13 -18.76
C THR A 134 -3.91 0.29 -20.07
N ASP A 135 -4.25 -0.86 -20.70
CA ASP A 135 -5.25 -0.86 -21.76
C ASP A 135 -6.64 -0.40 -21.26
N ASP A 136 -7.56 -0.16 -22.18
CA ASP A 136 -8.92 0.31 -21.86
C ASP A 136 -9.70 -0.63 -20.95
N PHE A 137 -9.28 -1.88 -20.87
CA PHE A 137 -9.87 -2.89 -19.98
C PHE A 137 -9.15 -3.02 -18.63
N SER A 138 -8.08 -2.27 -18.38
CA SER A 138 -7.24 -2.41 -17.18
C SER A 138 -6.73 -3.86 -16.98
N TYR A 139 -6.51 -4.57 -18.09
CA TYR A 139 -6.09 -5.97 -18.08
C TYR A 139 -4.60 -6.15 -18.36
N ASN A 140 -4.03 -5.33 -19.24
CA ASN A 140 -2.61 -5.34 -19.54
C ASN A 140 -1.99 -3.97 -19.29
N ILE A 141 -0.70 -3.94 -18.98
CA ILE A 141 0.09 -2.71 -18.91
C ILE A 141 0.62 -2.45 -20.32
N VAL A 142 0.32 -1.27 -20.88
CA VAL A 142 0.67 -0.90 -22.25
C VAL A 142 1.79 0.14 -22.34
N ARG A 143 2.06 0.87 -21.24
CA ARG A 143 3.13 1.86 -21.19
C ARG A 143 3.78 1.90 -19.81
N ASP A 144 5.09 2.13 -19.78
CA ASP A 144 5.91 2.29 -18.58
C ASP A 144 5.63 1.24 -17.49
N PRO A 145 5.79 -0.06 -17.80
CA PRO A 145 5.54 -1.11 -16.85
C PRO A 145 6.50 -1.03 -15.66
N VAL A 146 5.98 -1.24 -14.45
CA VAL A 146 6.77 -1.33 -13.22
C VAL A 146 6.70 -2.75 -12.68
N HIS A 147 7.85 -3.40 -12.58
CA HIS A 147 7.93 -4.67 -11.87
C HIS A 147 8.10 -4.44 -10.36
N LEU A 148 7.61 -5.34 -9.50
CA LEU A 148 7.78 -5.21 -8.05
C LEU A 148 9.23 -5.02 -7.61
N ARG A 149 10.19 -5.63 -8.31
CA ARG A 149 11.61 -5.42 -8.05
C ARG A 149 12.05 -3.96 -8.26
N ASP A 150 11.45 -3.26 -9.24
CA ASP A 150 11.73 -1.85 -9.51
C ASP A 150 11.15 -0.95 -8.41
N LEU A 151 9.96 -1.30 -7.91
CA LEU A 151 9.40 -0.65 -6.74
C LEU A 151 10.32 -0.83 -5.53
N HIS A 152 10.80 -2.05 -5.25
CA HIS A 152 11.74 -2.29 -4.15
C HIS A 152 13.06 -1.56 -4.34
N ALA A 153 13.61 -1.52 -5.56
CA ALA A 153 14.82 -0.74 -5.85
C ALA A 153 14.62 0.75 -5.60
N THR A 154 13.42 1.26 -5.91
CA THR A 154 13.04 2.66 -5.66
C THR A 154 12.90 2.94 -4.16
N ILE A 155 12.28 2.04 -3.41
CA ILE A 155 12.21 2.14 -1.93
C ILE A 155 13.61 2.14 -1.31
N PHE A 156 14.49 1.22 -1.72
CA PHE A 156 15.88 1.22 -1.24
C PHE A 156 16.60 2.52 -1.57
N HIS A 157 16.41 3.05 -2.78
CA HIS A 157 16.99 4.32 -3.19
C HIS A 157 16.57 5.46 -2.26
N GLN A 158 15.26 5.56 -1.93
CA GLN A 158 14.73 6.57 -1.00
C GLN A 158 15.25 6.39 0.43
N LEU A 159 15.60 5.17 0.82
CA LEU A 159 16.25 4.87 2.09
C LEU A 159 17.79 5.10 2.07
N GLY A 160 18.35 5.58 0.96
CA GLY A 160 19.80 5.76 0.80
C GLY A 160 20.59 4.46 0.65
N ILE A 161 19.91 3.35 0.32
CA ILE A 161 20.51 2.03 0.19
C ILE A 161 20.75 1.71 -1.28
N ASP A 162 21.99 1.38 -1.66
CA ASP A 162 22.29 0.85 -2.97
C ASP A 162 21.83 -0.60 -3.07
N HIS A 163 20.70 -0.83 -3.73
CA HIS A 163 20.07 -2.14 -3.87
C HIS A 163 20.93 -3.15 -4.66
N LYS A 164 21.90 -2.70 -5.44
CA LYS A 164 22.83 -3.59 -6.18
C LYS A 164 23.95 -4.12 -5.29
N ARG A 165 24.33 -3.35 -4.30
CA ARG A 165 25.41 -3.69 -3.35
C ARG A 165 24.88 -4.31 -2.07
N PHE A 166 23.65 -4.00 -1.70
CA PHE A 166 23.03 -4.55 -0.51
C PHE A 166 22.62 -6.01 -0.74
N THR A 167 23.24 -6.91 0.02
CA THR A 167 22.96 -8.34 -0.03
C THR A 167 22.62 -8.88 1.37
N VAL A 168 21.83 -9.94 1.38
CA VAL A 168 21.51 -10.70 2.59
C VAL A 168 22.01 -12.12 2.40
N LYS A 169 22.71 -12.64 3.42
CA LYS A 169 23.18 -14.02 3.37
C LYS A 169 22.02 -15.00 3.55
N HIS A 170 21.74 -15.80 2.51
CA HIS A 170 20.75 -16.82 2.53
C HIS A 170 21.32 -18.14 2.00
N ARG A 171 21.25 -19.22 2.77
CA ARG A 171 21.80 -20.54 2.42
C ARG A 171 23.24 -20.52 1.91
N GLY A 172 24.06 -19.63 2.48
CA GLY A 172 25.48 -19.48 2.12
C GLY A 172 25.77 -18.59 0.91
N LEU A 173 24.73 -18.08 0.23
CA LEU A 173 24.85 -17.15 -0.89
C LEU A 173 24.53 -15.72 -0.46
N ASP A 174 25.21 -14.75 -1.07
CA ASP A 174 24.89 -13.33 -0.92
C ASP A 174 23.83 -12.95 -1.95
N GLU A 175 22.58 -12.83 -1.50
CA GLU A 175 21.42 -12.58 -2.37
C GLU A 175 20.98 -11.13 -2.29
N ARG A 176 20.72 -10.49 -3.43
CA ARG A 176 20.08 -9.18 -3.52
C ARG A 176 18.58 -9.32 -3.33
N LEU A 177 17.98 -8.48 -2.48
CA LEU A 177 16.54 -8.49 -2.24
C LEU A 177 15.72 -8.04 -3.46
N THR A 178 16.35 -7.41 -4.44
CA THR A 178 15.72 -7.03 -5.72
C THR A 178 15.87 -8.09 -6.81
N GLY A 179 16.41 -9.26 -6.46
CA GLY A 179 16.62 -10.38 -7.37
C GLY A 179 17.93 -10.31 -8.14
N VAL A 180 18.29 -11.44 -8.78
CA VAL A 180 19.57 -11.61 -9.50
C VAL A 180 19.40 -11.90 -10.99
N GLN A 181 18.23 -12.37 -11.41
CA GLN A 181 17.99 -12.83 -12.80
C GLN A 181 17.80 -11.66 -13.77
N GLU A 182 17.13 -10.62 -13.34
CA GLU A 182 16.91 -9.40 -14.12
C GLU A 182 17.26 -8.19 -13.30
N GLU A 183 17.79 -7.17 -13.95
CA GLU A 183 18.23 -5.95 -13.26
C GLU A 183 17.03 -5.10 -12.86
N ALA A 184 16.88 -4.90 -11.55
CA ALA A 184 15.89 -3.95 -11.01
C ALA A 184 16.34 -2.51 -11.28
N ARG A 185 15.37 -1.61 -11.54
CA ARG A 185 15.62 -0.21 -11.87
C ARG A 185 14.89 0.71 -10.89
N VAL A 186 15.58 1.77 -10.50
CA VAL A 186 14.94 2.86 -9.76
C VAL A 186 14.03 3.65 -10.71
N ILE A 187 12.77 3.82 -10.33
CA ILE A 187 11.77 4.54 -11.11
C ILE A 187 11.96 6.05 -10.89
N ARG A 188 12.92 6.65 -11.58
CA ARG A 188 13.28 8.05 -11.38
C ARG A 188 12.17 9.04 -11.75
N GLN A 189 11.24 8.63 -12.60
CA GLN A 189 10.13 9.45 -13.07
C GLN A 189 9.15 9.86 -11.97
N ILE A 190 9.10 9.09 -10.87
CA ILE A 190 8.23 9.38 -9.73
C ILE A 190 8.96 10.06 -8.57
N LEU A 191 10.26 10.32 -8.70
CA LEU A 191 11.06 11.00 -7.67
C LEU A 191 11.02 12.52 -7.85
N GLY A 192 11.04 13.25 -6.72
CA GLY A 192 11.07 14.71 -6.65
C GLY A 192 12.49 15.30 -6.60
#